data_87f18ad18a25e409e7bf6156256ae889
#
_entry.id   87f18ad18a25e409e7bf6156256ae889
#
_cell.length_a   1.000
_cell.length_b   1.000
_cell.length_c   1.000
_cell.angle_alpha   90.00
_cell.angle_beta   90.00
_cell.angle_gamma   90.00
#
_symmetry.space_group_name_H-M   'P 1'
#
loop_
_entity.id
_entity.type
_entity.pdbx_description
1 polymer ?
#
loop_
_entity_poly.entity_id
_entity_poly.type
_entity_poly.pdbx_seq_one_letter_code
_entity_poly.pdbx_strand_id
1 'polypeptide(L)'
;LIFKSGSLVLSAAALLAGAVSGVQAQSVMTNHVRDVTVTGEARPVGELPSTQTMSLDLVLPLRDPSGLEAFLGELYNPRSAMYKHYLTPAEFTAEFGPTAEQYDAVLSFARTHGLTVTGGSLDGMEVQVKGSVRAIETAFHVTMMTYRHPTENRVFYAPDRQPTTDLSFSLWHISGLDNYSIPHPLLVKKSDYAAGHGMRAEEVVSHATTGSGPSASFLGSDMRAAYYGGTALTGAGQNLGLFEYEGTDLADLTTYYKNVKQTNSVPITLLSTDGTSTSCVDSRAGGDCDDTEQTLDMTQALGMAPGLSSLVVYIGSTDTAIISAMTTHKPLPTTIGCSWGWTPADPSTLDPYFEKMSAQGQNFFAASGDSSTWSKSNEAWPADDAYVVSVGGTDLVTASAAGPWKSETAWVDSGGGISPDKIAIPSWQKPYINSSNKGSTTYRNGPDVSANANFSFYTCADQKTCLANEYGGTSFAAPMWAGYIALVNQELVSQGKATIGFLNPTIYAENANATTYADDFHDITSGTSGSYSAVTGYDLVTGWGSPKAGLITTLAP
;
A
#
# COMPACT_ATOMS: atom_id res chain seq x y z
N LEU A 1 -18.20 62.17 77.07
CA LEU A 1 -18.46 62.22 75.57
C LEU A 1 -18.57 60.82 75.07
N ILE A 2 -19.78 60.50 74.61
CA ILE A 2 -20.22 59.20 74.16
C ILE A 2 -20.04 59.17 72.64
N PHE A 3 -19.33 58.18 72.10
CA PHE A 3 -19.40 57.90 70.67
C PHE A 3 -20.00 56.50 70.48
N LYS A 4 -21.15 56.46 69.76
CA LYS A 4 -21.84 55.27 69.23
C LYS A 4 -21.11 54.74 67.98
N SER A 5 -20.73 53.46 68.07
CA SER A 5 -20.27 52.69 66.91
C SER A 5 -21.48 52.11 66.15
N GLY A 6 -21.63 52.50 64.90
CA GLY A 6 -22.62 51.89 63.98
C GLY A 6 -21.95 50.76 63.14
N SER A 7 -22.46 49.56 63.28
CA SER A 7 -22.02 48.40 62.47
C SER A 7 -22.67 48.45 61.09
N LEU A 8 -21.87 48.51 60.03
CA LEU A 8 -22.29 48.30 58.64
C LEU A 8 -22.18 46.78 58.34
N VAL A 9 -23.29 46.17 58.04
CA VAL A 9 -23.31 44.78 57.52
C VAL A 9 -23.18 44.87 56.00
N LEU A 10 -22.00 44.46 55.47
CA LEU A 10 -21.83 44.28 54.04
C LEU A 10 -22.30 42.85 53.69
N SER A 11 -23.37 42.75 52.94
CA SER A 11 -23.81 41.51 52.29
C SER A 11 -22.97 41.27 51.01
N ALA A 12 -22.03 40.34 51.05
CA ALA A 12 -21.31 39.86 49.89
C ALA A 12 -22.19 38.87 49.12
N ALA A 13 -22.74 39.31 47.99
CA ALA A 13 -23.35 38.41 47.01
C ALA A 13 -22.23 37.73 46.22
N ALA A 14 -21.97 36.45 46.49
CA ALA A 14 -21.07 35.63 45.69
C ALA A 14 -21.77 35.30 44.34
N LEU A 15 -21.35 35.93 43.26
CA LEU A 15 -21.65 35.51 41.90
C LEU A 15 -20.81 34.22 41.63
N LEU A 16 -21.46 33.07 41.63
CA LEU A 16 -20.93 31.87 41.03
C LEU A 16 -20.98 32.07 39.49
N ALA A 17 -19.88 32.54 38.93
CA ALA A 17 -19.62 32.42 37.51
C ALA A 17 -19.31 30.94 37.24
N GLY A 18 -20.30 30.17 36.82
CA GLY A 18 -20.07 28.84 36.24
C GLY A 18 -19.20 29.01 35.00
N ALA A 19 -17.95 28.65 35.09
CA ALA A 19 -17.10 28.48 33.92
C ALA A 19 -17.68 27.34 33.11
N VAL A 20 -18.44 27.64 32.09
CA VAL A 20 -18.71 26.72 30.99
C VAL A 20 -17.38 26.57 30.30
N SER A 21 -16.62 25.52 30.63
CA SER A 21 -15.48 25.10 29.85
C SER A 21 -16.00 24.70 28.47
N GLY A 22 -16.02 25.65 27.54
CA GLY A 22 -16.31 25.33 26.14
C GLY A 22 -15.25 24.30 25.72
N VAL A 23 -15.70 23.18 25.22
CA VAL A 23 -14.80 22.21 24.56
C VAL A 23 -14.14 22.95 23.44
N GLN A 24 -12.81 23.09 23.51
CA GLN A 24 -12.06 23.74 22.45
C GLN A 24 -12.00 22.78 21.26
N ALA A 25 -12.42 23.25 20.08
CA ALA A 25 -12.36 22.43 18.88
C ALA A 25 -10.93 21.91 18.63
N GLN A 26 -10.78 20.62 18.42
CA GLN A 26 -9.51 19.95 18.15
C GLN A 26 -9.30 19.83 16.65
N SER A 27 -8.15 20.28 16.14
CA SER A 27 -7.75 20.04 14.74
C SER A 27 -7.37 18.58 14.53
N VAL A 28 -7.68 18.06 13.34
CA VAL A 28 -7.17 16.77 12.88
C VAL A 28 -5.66 16.88 12.63
N MET A 29 -4.91 15.80 12.85
CA MET A 29 -3.44 15.86 12.86
C MET A 29 -2.83 15.94 11.45
N THR A 30 -3.47 15.29 10.46
CA THR A 30 -3.03 15.33 9.05
C THR A 30 -3.66 16.51 8.29
N ASN A 31 -3.10 16.83 7.12
CA ASN A 31 -3.63 17.90 6.27
C ASN A 31 -4.76 17.38 5.37
N HIS A 32 -5.88 18.12 5.32
CA HIS A 32 -7.05 17.81 4.49
C HIS A 32 -7.34 18.89 3.43
N VAL A 33 -6.65 20.01 3.49
CA VAL A 33 -6.81 21.08 2.50
C VAL A 33 -5.76 20.88 1.42
N ARG A 34 -6.19 20.63 0.20
CA ARG A 34 -5.29 20.42 -0.92
C ARG A 34 -4.63 21.72 -1.37
N ASP A 35 -3.31 21.73 -1.54
CA ASP A 35 -2.54 22.92 -1.94
C ASP A 35 -3.08 23.58 -3.20
N VAL A 36 -3.51 22.80 -4.19
CA VAL A 36 -4.09 23.31 -5.45
C VAL A 36 -5.37 24.14 -5.25
N THR A 37 -6.09 23.94 -4.14
CA THR A 37 -7.28 24.74 -3.81
C THR A 37 -6.88 26.07 -3.17
N VAL A 38 -5.76 26.10 -2.44
CA VAL A 38 -5.24 27.30 -1.76
C VAL A 38 -4.47 28.19 -2.75
N THR A 39 -3.68 27.59 -3.64
CA THR A 39 -2.91 28.32 -4.67
C THR A 39 -3.79 28.86 -5.80
N GLY A 40 -5.02 28.35 -5.92
CA GLY A 40 -5.96 28.72 -6.97
C GLY A 40 -5.72 28.01 -8.31
N GLU A 41 -4.87 27.00 -8.34
CA GLU A 41 -4.70 26.09 -9.49
C GLU A 41 -5.99 25.32 -9.77
N ALA A 42 -6.65 24.82 -8.72
CA ALA A 42 -7.97 24.24 -8.82
C ALA A 42 -9.06 25.30 -8.67
N ARG A 43 -9.87 25.49 -9.71
CA ARG A 43 -10.94 26.48 -9.71
C ARG A 43 -12.19 25.96 -9.03
N PRO A 44 -12.78 26.67 -8.05
CA PRO A 44 -14.03 26.26 -7.43
C PRO A 44 -15.18 26.25 -8.47
N VAL A 45 -16.00 25.23 -8.37
CA VAL A 45 -17.20 25.02 -9.20
C VAL A 45 -18.45 25.36 -8.39
N GLY A 46 -18.50 24.95 -7.11
CA GLY A 46 -19.61 25.18 -6.20
C GLY A 46 -19.50 24.32 -4.95
N GLU A 47 -20.55 24.34 -4.13
CA GLU A 47 -20.65 23.47 -2.96
C GLU A 47 -21.07 22.05 -3.37
N LEU A 48 -20.61 21.06 -2.63
CA LEU A 48 -21.10 19.70 -2.79
C LEU A 48 -22.56 19.62 -2.31
N PRO A 49 -23.46 18.91 -3.02
CA PRO A 49 -24.87 18.86 -2.62
C PRO A 49 -25.08 18.38 -1.18
N SER A 50 -25.71 19.17 -0.33
CA SER A 50 -25.84 18.92 1.11
C SER A 50 -26.55 17.61 1.46
N THR A 51 -27.34 17.06 0.53
CA THR A 51 -28.06 15.78 0.67
C THR A 51 -27.28 14.57 0.13
N GLN A 52 -26.17 14.80 -0.58
CA GLN A 52 -25.30 13.73 -1.04
C GLN A 52 -24.77 12.96 0.17
N THR A 53 -24.70 11.65 0.04
CA THR A 53 -24.15 10.77 1.09
C THR A 53 -22.68 10.52 0.82
N MET A 54 -21.86 10.58 1.88
CA MET A 54 -20.44 10.24 1.85
C MET A 54 -20.15 9.18 2.92
N SER A 55 -19.19 8.33 2.66
CA SER A 55 -18.56 7.42 3.62
C SER A 55 -17.21 7.99 4.01
N LEU A 56 -16.84 7.88 5.29
CA LEU A 56 -15.57 8.38 5.83
C LEU A 56 -15.00 7.36 6.81
N ASP A 57 -13.66 7.33 6.91
CA ASP A 57 -12.98 6.58 7.95
C ASP A 57 -12.34 7.56 8.93
N LEU A 58 -12.77 7.51 10.18
CA LEU A 58 -12.26 8.34 11.27
C LEU A 58 -11.11 7.60 11.94
N VAL A 59 -9.88 8.00 11.67
CA VAL A 59 -8.67 7.33 12.17
C VAL A 59 -8.25 7.91 13.51
N LEU A 60 -8.09 7.05 14.50
CA LEU A 60 -7.64 7.43 15.83
C LEU A 60 -6.11 7.48 15.90
N PRO A 61 -5.53 8.36 16.72
CA PRO A 61 -4.09 8.51 16.87
C PRO A 61 -3.47 7.36 17.68
N LEU A 62 -2.20 7.08 17.41
CA LEU A 62 -1.36 6.31 18.31
C LEU A 62 -1.15 7.06 19.63
N ARG A 63 -1.08 6.33 20.74
CA ARG A 63 -0.81 6.92 22.07
C ARG A 63 0.66 7.25 22.29
N ASP A 64 1.55 6.43 21.73
CA ASP A 64 3.01 6.55 21.93
C ASP A 64 3.76 6.25 20.60
N PRO A 65 3.76 7.17 19.64
CA PRO A 65 4.51 6.98 18.39
C PRO A 65 6.02 6.81 18.63
N SER A 66 6.60 7.54 19.60
CA SER A 66 8.03 7.44 19.90
C SER A 66 8.40 6.08 20.51
N GLY A 67 7.53 5.54 21.35
CA GLY A 67 7.69 4.19 21.90
C GLY A 67 7.60 3.12 20.82
N LEU A 68 6.70 3.30 19.85
CA LEU A 68 6.58 2.40 18.68
C LEU A 68 7.86 2.43 17.82
N GLU A 69 8.40 3.61 17.49
CA GLU A 69 9.65 3.74 16.77
C GLU A 69 10.80 3.02 17.49
N ALA A 70 10.94 3.22 18.79
CA ALA A 70 11.93 2.53 19.62
C ALA A 70 11.73 1.01 19.62
N PHE A 71 10.49 0.55 19.75
CA PHE A 71 10.12 -0.87 19.70
C PHE A 71 10.50 -1.50 18.34
N LEU A 72 10.18 -0.84 17.23
CA LEU A 72 10.54 -1.31 15.89
C LEU A 72 12.07 -1.41 15.71
N GLY A 73 12.82 -0.44 16.27
CA GLY A 73 14.28 -0.49 16.30
C GLY A 73 14.82 -1.73 17.00
N GLU A 74 14.23 -2.15 18.12
CA GLU A 74 14.60 -3.38 18.83
C GLU A 74 14.09 -4.64 18.13
N LEU A 75 12.88 -4.60 17.56
CA LEU A 75 12.23 -5.73 16.90
C LEU A 75 13.03 -6.25 15.68
N TYR A 76 13.69 -5.36 14.98
CA TYR A 76 14.51 -5.68 13.78
C TYR A 76 16.02 -5.66 14.05
N ASN A 77 16.44 -5.54 15.31
CA ASN A 77 17.86 -5.63 15.70
C ASN A 77 18.21 -7.08 16.11
N PRO A 78 19.05 -7.81 15.34
CA PRO A 78 19.39 -9.21 15.65
C PRO A 78 20.07 -9.42 17.01
N ARG A 79 20.55 -8.34 17.66
CA ARG A 79 21.19 -8.39 18.99
C ARG A 79 20.20 -8.13 20.13
N SER A 80 18.99 -7.73 19.83
CA SER A 80 17.94 -7.45 20.83
C SER A 80 17.29 -8.74 21.30
N ALA A 81 16.89 -8.75 22.57
CA ALA A 81 16.02 -9.80 23.11
C ALA A 81 14.62 -9.77 22.50
N MET A 82 14.22 -8.63 21.90
CA MET A 82 12.93 -8.45 21.24
C MET A 82 12.95 -8.85 19.76
N TYR A 83 14.10 -9.31 19.24
CA TYR A 83 14.25 -9.64 17.82
C TYR A 83 13.16 -10.61 17.32
N LYS A 84 12.36 -10.16 16.35
CA LYS A 84 11.23 -10.89 15.75
C LYS A 84 10.15 -11.36 16.74
N HIS A 85 10.00 -10.70 17.89
CA HIS A 85 8.89 -10.91 18.81
C HIS A 85 7.70 -10.01 18.41
N TYR A 86 7.02 -10.41 17.33
CA TYR A 86 5.91 -9.65 16.75
C TYR A 86 4.70 -9.61 17.67
N LEU A 87 3.96 -8.50 17.60
CA LEU A 87 2.74 -8.28 18.35
C LEU A 87 1.52 -8.83 17.58
N THR A 88 0.56 -9.33 18.31
CA THR A 88 -0.80 -9.52 17.78
C THR A 88 -1.51 -8.15 17.66
N PRO A 89 -2.61 -8.03 16.87
CA PRO A 89 -3.37 -6.79 16.79
C PRO A 89 -3.81 -6.25 18.15
N ALA A 90 -4.24 -7.13 19.06
CA ALA A 90 -4.68 -6.75 20.39
C ALA A 90 -3.50 -6.28 21.28
N GLU A 91 -2.32 -6.90 21.19
CA GLU A 91 -1.11 -6.46 21.91
C GLU A 91 -0.64 -5.12 21.37
N PHE A 92 -0.65 -4.91 20.04
CA PHE A 92 -0.34 -3.61 19.46
C PHE A 92 -1.28 -2.52 19.99
N THR A 93 -2.59 -2.80 19.99
CA THR A 93 -3.58 -1.86 20.53
C THR A 93 -3.35 -1.56 22.00
N ALA A 94 -3.06 -2.58 22.79
CA ALA A 94 -2.79 -2.42 24.23
C ALA A 94 -1.52 -1.59 24.50
N GLU A 95 -0.50 -1.69 23.65
CA GLU A 95 0.78 -1.02 23.80
C GLU A 95 0.79 0.38 23.20
N PHE A 96 0.40 0.52 21.95
CA PHE A 96 0.57 1.73 21.13
C PHE A 96 -0.73 2.31 20.56
N GLY A 97 -1.78 1.51 20.44
CA GLY A 97 -3.04 1.90 19.81
C GLY A 97 -3.90 2.85 20.66
N PRO A 98 -5.03 3.32 20.14
CA PRO A 98 -5.98 4.15 20.87
C PRO A 98 -6.55 3.43 22.09
N THR A 99 -7.04 4.19 23.08
CA THR A 99 -7.74 3.60 24.23
C THR A 99 -9.18 3.28 23.88
N ALA A 100 -9.80 2.38 24.65
CA ALA A 100 -11.23 2.08 24.53
C ALA A 100 -12.09 3.34 24.74
N GLU A 101 -11.69 4.20 25.68
CA GLU A 101 -12.40 5.46 25.98
C GLU A 101 -12.33 6.44 24.78
N GLN A 102 -11.19 6.50 24.09
CA GLN A 102 -11.05 7.30 22.88
C GLN A 102 -11.95 6.74 21.76
N TYR A 103 -11.94 5.43 21.58
CA TYR A 103 -12.77 4.76 20.59
C TYR A 103 -14.27 4.99 20.84
N ASP A 104 -14.73 4.79 22.10
CA ASP A 104 -16.11 5.03 22.50
C ASP A 104 -16.50 6.51 22.34
N ALA A 105 -15.58 7.45 22.58
CA ALA A 105 -15.81 8.86 22.35
C ALA A 105 -16.04 9.16 20.85
N VAL A 106 -15.29 8.54 19.92
CA VAL A 106 -15.52 8.69 18.48
C VAL A 106 -16.85 8.07 18.05
N LEU A 107 -17.22 6.90 18.57
CA LEU A 107 -18.54 6.31 18.34
C LEU A 107 -19.69 7.22 18.80
N SER A 108 -19.53 7.85 19.98
CA SER A 108 -20.51 8.81 20.52
C SER A 108 -20.58 10.09 19.68
N PHE A 109 -19.42 10.63 19.30
CA PHE A 109 -19.30 11.78 18.40
C PHE A 109 -20.05 11.54 17.08
N ALA A 110 -19.78 10.42 16.41
CA ALA A 110 -20.44 10.07 15.15
C ALA A 110 -21.97 10.08 15.29
N ARG A 111 -22.51 9.40 16.32
CA ARG A 111 -23.95 9.33 16.56
C ARG A 111 -24.57 10.69 16.88
N THR A 112 -23.89 11.52 17.70
CA THR A 112 -24.38 12.85 18.10
C THR A 112 -24.48 13.79 16.91
N HIS A 113 -23.58 13.66 15.93
CA HIS A 113 -23.58 14.46 14.71
C HIS A 113 -24.40 13.86 13.55
N GLY A 114 -25.19 12.80 13.83
CA GLY A 114 -26.08 12.19 12.81
C GLY A 114 -25.33 11.37 11.76
N LEU A 115 -24.13 10.90 12.08
CA LEU A 115 -23.38 9.96 11.26
C LEU A 115 -23.73 8.53 11.67
N THR A 116 -23.96 7.67 10.69
CA THR A 116 -24.22 6.24 10.92
C THR A 116 -22.89 5.49 10.94
N VAL A 117 -22.59 4.80 12.04
CA VAL A 117 -21.43 3.91 12.11
C VAL A 117 -21.71 2.68 11.25
N THR A 118 -20.81 2.38 10.32
CA THR A 118 -20.92 1.29 9.35
C THR A 118 -19.91 0.17 9.59
N GLY A 119 -18.80 0.46 10.25
CA GLY A 119 -17.72 -0.49 10.48
C GLY A 119 -16.58 0.08 11.31
N GLY A 120 -15.42 -0.51 11.16
CA GLY A 120 -14.23 -0.19 11.91
C GLY A 120 -14.10 -0.98 13.21
N SER A 121 -12.95 -0.90 13.85
CA SER A 121 -12.67 -1.56 15.13
C SER A 121 -11.58 -0.82 15.91
N LEU A 122 -11.54 -1.05 17.23
CA LEU A 122 -10.48 -0.51 18.09
C LEU A 122 -9.10 -1.00 17.62
N ASP A 123 -8.97 -2.30 17.31
CA ASP A 123 -7.71 -2.86 16.78
C ASP A 123 -7.39 -2.32 15.38
N GLY A 124 -8.39 -1.94 14.59
CA GLY A 124 -8.24 -1.24 13.30
C GLY A 124 -7.87 0.23 13.44
N MET A 125 -7.94 0.79 14.64
CA MET A 125 -7.72 2.22 14.92
C MET A 125 -8.66 3.15 14.14
N GLU A 126 -9.80 2.66 13.70
CA GLU A 126 -10.75 3.42 12.88
C GLU A 126 -12.21 3.18 13.25
N VAL A 127 -13.02 4.19 12.95
CA VAL A 127 -14.49 4.10 12.94
C VAL A 127 -14.98 4.51 11.56
N GLN A 128 -15.59 3.57 10.85
CA GLN A 128 -16.22 3.84 9.56
C GLN A 128 -17.60 4.45 9.76
N VAL A 129 -17.87 5.54 9.07
CA VAL A 129 -19.14 6.26 9.20
C VAL A 129 -19.71 6.65 7.84
N LYS A 130 -21.03 6.83 7.79
CA LYS A 130 -21.77 7.30 6.64
C LYS A 130 -22.72 8.41 7.04
N GLY A 131 -22.75 9.50 6.27
CA GLY A 131 -23.62 10.63 6.54
C GLY A 131 -23.90 11.50 5.32
N SER A 132 -24.87 12.41 5.44
CA SER A 132 -25.07 13.45 4.43
C SER A 132 -23.93 14.49 4.51
N VAL A 133 -23.63 15.14 3.39
CA VAL A 133 -22.67 16.26 3.36
C VAL A 133 -22.98 17.27 4.46
N ARG A 134 -24.25 17.65 4.66
CA ARG A 134 -24.66 18.54 5.76
C ARG A 134 -24.23 18.05 7.15
N ALA A 135 -24.41 16.76 7.42
CA ALA A 135 -24.01 16.19 8.72
C ALA A 135 -22.49 16.22 8.89
N ILE A 136 -21.76 15.92 7.82
CA ILE A 136 -20.28 15.94 7.78
C ILE A 136 -19.75 17.37 7.99
N GLU A 137 -20.30 18.36 7.26
CA GLU A 137 -19.94 19.77 7.42
C GLU A 137 -20.16 20.27 8.86
N THR A 138 -21.27 19.83 9.47
CA THR A 138 -21.57 20.18 10.86
C THR A 138 -20.61 19.49 11.84
N ALA A 139 -20.30 18.20 11.62
CA ALA A 139 -19.44 17.41 12.50
C ALA A 139 -17.99 17.91 12.49
N PHE A 140 -17.49 18.31 11.32
CA PHE A 140 -16.09 18.66 11.13
C PHE A 140 -15.81 20.15 10.91
N HIS A 141 -16.85 21.00 11.02
CA HIS A 141 -16.77 22.47 10.88
C HIS A 141 -16.16 22.92 9.55
N VAL A 142 -16.47 22.25 8.48
CA VAL A 142 -16.00 22.54 7.10
C VAL A 142 -17.15 22.85 6.17
N THR A 143 -16.83 23.38 4.99
CA THR A 143 -17.73 23.39 3.83
C THR A 143 -17.14 22.50 2.76
N MET A 144 -17.94 21.55 2.27
CA MET A 144 -17.49 20.65 1.21
C MET A 144 -17.68 21.31 -0.15
N MET A 145 -16.57 21.62 -0.79
CA MET A 145 -16.52 22.32 -2.08
C MET A 145 -16.20 21.36 -3.21
N THR A 146 -16.63 21.70 -4.40
CA THR A 146 -16.22 21.02 -5.64
C THR A 146 -15.30 21.94 -6.44
N TYR A 147 -14.29 21.35 -7.06
CA TYR A 147 -13.26 22.03 -7.82
C TYR A 147 -13.02 21.32 -9.15
N ARG A 148 -12.64 22.10 -10.19
CA ARG A 148 -12.12 21.50 -11.42
C ARG A 148 -10.69 21.04 -11.19
N HIS A 149 -10.43 19.77 -11.52
CA HIS A 149 -9.07 19.23 -11.40
C HIS A 149 -8.11 19.99 -12.35
N PRO A 150 -6.89 20.38 -11.89
CA PRO A 150 -6.00 21.20 -12.71
C PRO A 150 -5.44 20.49 -13.94
N THR A 151 -5.24 19.18 -13.87
CA THR A 151 -4.62 18.35 -14.93
C THR A 151 -5.57 17.33 -15.56
N GLU A 152 -6.59 16.88 -14.83
CA GLU A 152 -7.53 15.87 -15.28
C GLU A 152 -8.88 16.47 -15.72
N ASN A 153 -9.57 15.83 -16.65
CA ASN A 153 -10.86 16.32 -17.14
C ASN A 153 -12.03 15.86 -16.23
N ARG A 154 -11.93 16.17 -14.94
CA ARG A 154 -12.98 15.86 -13.94
C ARG A 154 -13.14 16.98 -12.91
N VAL A 155 -14.14 16.82 -12.07
CA VAL A 155 -14.36 17.61 -10.86
C VAL A 155 -14.01 16.72 -9.67
N PHE A 156 -13.37 17.32 -8.66
CA PHE A 156 -13.15 16.66 -7.36
C PHE A 156 -13.80 17.47 -6.25
N TYR A 157 -14.01 16.85 -5.10
CA TYR A 157 -14.45 17.55 -3.88
C TYR A 157 -13.34 17.56 -2.83
N ALA A 158 -13.34 18.60 -1.99
CA ALA A 158 -12.46 18.74 -0.84
C ALA A 158 -13.05 19.73 0.16
N PRO A 159 -12.64 19.70 1.44
CA PRO A 159 -13.05 20.70 2.42
C PRO A 159 -12.39 22.06 2.14
N ASP A 160 -13.10 23.16 2.45
CA ASP A 160 -12.63 24.52 2.28
C ASP A 160 -11.57 24.95 3.32
N ARG A 161 -11.49 24.22 4.42
CA ARG A 161 -10.58 24.45 5.56
C ARG A 161 -10.23 23.15 6.28
N GLN A 162 -9.22 23.20 7.14
CA GLN A 162 -8.86 22.07 7.99
C GLN A 162 -10.03 21.67 8.90
N PRO A 163 -10.38 20.37 8.93
CA PRO A 163 -11.44 19.87 9.79
C PRO A 163 -11.07 19.98 11.27
N THR A 164 -12.07 20.26 12.09
CA THR A 164 -11.95 20.26 13.55
C THR A 164 -13.11 19.48 14.15
N THR A 165 -12.90 18.91 15.33
CA THR A 165 -13.92 18.16 16.06
C THR A 165 -14.07 18.72 17.48
N ASP A 166 -15.20 18.41 18.14
CA ASP A 166 -15.43 18.68 19.56
C ASP A 166 -15.02 17.51 20.48
N LEU A 167 -14.22 16.56 19.96
CA LEU A 167 -13.56 15.54 20.77
C LEU A 167 -12.53 16.18 21.72
N SER A 168 -12.23 15.52 22.82
CA SER A 168 -11.20 15.97 23.78
C SER A 168 -9.76 15.69 23.30
N PHE A 169 -9.59 15.07 22.15
CA PHE A 169 -8.31 14.72 21.51
C PHE A 169 -8.43 14.89 19.99
N SER A 170 -7.31 15.06 19.32
CA SER A 170 -7.27 15.14 17.86
C SER A 170 -7.39 13.75 17.21
N LEU A 171 -8.22 13.62 16.17
CA LEU A 171 -8.14 12.46 15.28
C LEU A 171 -6.82 12.50 14.51
N TRP A 172 -6.34 11.34 14.11
CA TRP A 172 -5.17 11.26 13.23
C TRP A 172 -5.49 11.76 11.84
N HIS A 173 -6.49 11.15 11.21
CA HIS A 173 -6.92 11.42 9.84
C HIS A 173 -8.43 11.20 9.66
N ILE A 174 -9.00 11.77 8.61
CA ILE A 174 -10.37 11.49 8.16
C ILE A 174 -10.31 11.14 6.68
N SER A 175 -10.26 9.84 6.36
CA SER A 175 -10.23 9.39 4.97
C SER A 175 -11.58 9.61 4.29
N GLY A 176 -11.56 9.95 3.00
CA GLY A 176 -12.77 10.19 2.21
C GLY A 176 -13.29 11.64 2.22
N LEU A 177 -12.64 12.58 2.93
CA LEU A 177 -13.02 14.01 2.89
C LEU A 177 -12.65 14.70 1.56
N ASP A 178 -11.83 14.10 0.73
CA ASP A 178 -11.59 14.53 -0.64
C ASP A 178 -11.43 13.33 -1.59
N ASN A 179 -11.53 13.60 -2.89
CA ASN A 179 -11.23 12.65 -3.95
C ASN A 179 -10.33 13.29 -5.01
N TYR A 180 -9.35 14.09 -4.55
CA TYR A 180 -8.39 14.73 -5.43
C TYR A 180 -7.47 13.71 -6.10
N SER A 181 -6.82 12.86 -5.32
CA SER A 181 -6.04 11.73 -5.83
C SER A 181 -6.96 10.54 -6.07
N ILE A 182 -6.85 9.93 -7.23
CA ILE A 182 -7.54 8.68 -7.55
C ILE A 182 -6.48 7.59 -7.68
N PRO A 183 -6.60 6.48 -6.96
CA PRO A 183 -5.72 5.34 -7.14
C PRO A 183 -5.87 4.74 -8.54
N HIS A 184 -4.74 4.34 -9.11
CA HIS A 184 -4.69 3.68 -10.42
C HIS A 184 -3.88 2.39 -10.30
N PRO A 185 -4.27 1.32 -11.02
CA PRO A 185 -3.44 0.14 -11.14
C PRO A 185 -2.13 0.49 -11.85
N LEU A 186 -1.03 -0.06 -11.39
CA LEU A 186 0.29 0.12 -11.98
C LEU A 186 0.51 -0.93 -13.06
N LEU A 187 -0.35 -0.84 -14.07
CA LEU A 187 -0.50 -1.73 -15.21
C LEU A 187 -0.61 -0.91 -16.49
N VAL A 188 0.16 -1.28 -17.49
CA VAL A 188 0.16 -0.61 -18.78
C VAL A 188 -0.23 -1.58 -19.90
N LYS A 189 -1.19 -1.21 -20.72
CA LYS A 189 -1.50 -1.93 -21.93
C LYS A 189 -0.55 -1.51 -23.06
N LYS A 190 -0.03 -2.47 -23.79
CA LYS A 190 0.95 -2.25 -24.87
C LYS A 190 0.51 -1.24 -25.93
N SER A 191 -0.79 -1.23 -26.26
CA SER A 191 -1.37 -0.26 -27.19
C SER A 191 -1.31 1.17 -26.66
N ASP A 192 -1.57 1.36 -25.37
CA ASP A 192 -1.64 2.68 -24.72
C ASP A 192 -0.23 3.22 -24.50
N TYR A 193 0.69 2.34 -24.10
CA TYR A 193 2.12 2.65 -24.07
C TYR A 193 2.62 3.16 -25.43
N ALA A 194 2.35 2.41 -26.49
CA ALA A 194 2.77 2.78 -27.85
C ALA A 194 2.19 4.12 -28.28
N ALA A 195 0.89 4.36 -28.00
CA ALA A 195 0.23 5.61 -28.33
C ALA A 195 0.84 6.80 -27.58
N GLY A 196 1.14 6.65 -26.29
CA GLY A 196 1.80 7.66 -25.45
C GLY A 196 3.20 8.04 -25.94
N HIS A 197 3.89 7.11 -26.61
CA HIS A 197 5.25 7.31 -27.14
C HIS A 197 5.29 7.57 -28.66
N GLY A 198 4.14 7.71 -29.32
CA GLY A 198 4.07 7.96 -30.77
C GLY A 198 4.56 6.78 -31.62
N MET A 199 4.45 5.56 -31.09
CA MET A 199 4.86 4.30 -31.71
C MET A 199 3.64 3.47 -32.09
N ARG A 200 3.85 2.41 -32.89
CA ARG A 200 2.85 1.37 -33.08
C ARG A 200 3.06 0.25 -32.06
N ALA A 201 2.00 -0.44 -31.65
CA ALA A 201 2.08 -1.52 -30.66
C ALA A 201 3.10 -2.63 -31.03
N GLU A 202 3.23 -2.91 -32.36
CA GLU A 202 4.20 -3.90 -32.85
C GLU A 202 5.66 -3.44 -32.74
N GLU A 203 5.90 -2.15 -32.53
CA GLU A 203 7.24 -1.56 -32.34
C GLU A 203 7.69 -1.58 -30.88
N VAL A 204 6.77 -1.84 -29.95
CA VAL A 204 7.11 -2.05 -28.54
C VAL A 204 7.74 -3.42 -28.39
N VAL A 205 9.06 -3.43 -28.22
CA VAL A 205 9.84 -4.68 -28.17
C VAL A 205 9.82 -5.21 -26.74
N SER A 206 9.16 -6.36 -26.53
CA SER A 206 9.54 -7.24 -25.41
C SER A 206 10.68 -8.14 -25.88
N HIS A 207 11.77 -8.23 -25.11
CA HIS A 207 12.80 -9.19 -25.41
C HIS A 207 12.24 -10.61 -25.31
N ALA A 208 12.50 -11.43 -26.31
CA ALA A 208 12.04 -12.79 -26.55
C ALA A 208 11.19 -13.42 -25.44
N THR A 209 9.89 -13.44 -25.61
CA THR A 209 8.98 -14.25 -24.82
C THR A 209 9.42 -15.71 -24.87
N THR A 210 9.85 -16.25 -23.74
CA THR A 210 10.27 -17.64 -23.58
C THR A 210 9.40 -18.37 -22.56
N GLY A 211 8.19 -17.85 -22.30
CA GLY A 211 7.26 -18.39 -21.34
C GLY A 211 6.55 -19.66 -21.82
N SER A 212 5.88 -20.31 -20.90
CA SER A 212 5.13 -21.54 -21.14
C SER A 212 3.67 -21.31 -21.53
N GLY A 213 3.21 -20.06 -21.49
CA GLY A 213 1.85 -19.67 -21.84
C GLY A 213 1.59 -19.54 -23.33
N PRO A 214 0.35 -19.19 -23.73
CA PRO A 214 0.00 -18.88 -25.12
C PRO A 214 0.93 -17.85 -25.74
N SER A 215 1.29 -18.02 -27.01
CA SER A 215 2.24 -17.14 -27.72
C SER A 215 3.60 -16.96 -26.99
N ALA A 216 4.05 -17.99 -26.27
CA ALA A 216 5.25 -18.00 -25.45
C ALA A 216 5.25 -16.92 -24.34
N SER A 217 4.07 -16.43 -23.93
CA SER A 217 3.93 -15.50 -22.79
C SER A 217 4.31 -16.15 -21.47
N PHE A 218 4.72 -15.33 -20.50
CA PHE A 218 4.99 -15.81 -19.16
C PHE A 218 3.71 -16.02 -18.35
N LEU A 219 3.75 -17.06 -17.53
CA LEU A 219 2.78 -17.36 -16.48
C LEU A 219 3.40 -17.07 -15.10
N GLY A 220 2.59 -16.93 -14.06
CA GLY A 220 3.09 -16.84 -12.69
C GLY A 220 3.98 -18.04 -12.30
N SER A 221 3.70 -19.23 -12.85
CA SER A 221 4.54 -20.43 -12.68
C SER A 221 5.90 -20.34 -13.38
N ASP A 222 6.04 -19.56 -14.47
CA ASP A 222 7.34 -19.30 -15.09
C ASP A 222 8.22 -18.40 -14.21
N MET A 223 7.61 -17.42 -13.52
CA MET A 223 8.31 -16.59 -12.53
C MET A 223 8.87 -17.45 -11.38
N ARG A 224 8.07 -18.40 -10.89
CA ARG A 224 8.52 -19.36 -9.89
C ARG A 224 9.69 -20.22 -10.41
N ALA A 225 9.63 -20.68 -11.64
CA ALA A 225 10.69 -21.47 -12.25
C ALA A 225 11.99 -20.66 -12.45
N ALA A 226 11.86 -19.38 -12.81
CA ALA A 226 13.02 -18.49 -13.02
C ALA A 226 13.69 -18.08 -11.70
N TYR A 227 12.94 -17.69 -10.70
CA TYR A 227 13.46 -17.04 -9.49
C TYR A 227 13.67 -17.99 -8.30
N TYR A 228 12.79 -18.98 -8.12
CA TYR A 228 12.97 -20.00 -7.10
C TYR A 228 13.58 -21.29 -7.67
N GLY A 229 13.11 -21.74 -8.82
CA GLY A 229 13.60 -22.94 -9.50
C GLY A 229 13.33 -24.27 -8.78
N GLY A 230 12.72 -24.23 -7.59
CA GLY A 230 12.45 -25.39 -6.75
C GLY A 230 10.98 -25.75 -6.69
N THR A 231 10.67 -26.94 -6.14
CA THR A 231 9.30 -27.45 -5.98
C THR A 231 8.89 -27.71 -4.53
N ALA A 232 9.85 -27.75 -3.60
CA ALA A 232 9.62 -28.14 -2.21
C ALA A 232 8.79 -27.10 -1.42
N LEU A 233 9.08 -25.82 -1.61
CA LEU A 233 8.35 -24.74 -0.95
C LEU A 233 7.21 -24.27 -1.85
N THR A 234 6.03 -24.13 -1.30
CA THR A 234 4.81 -23.77 -2.03
C THR A 234 4.02 -22.64 -1.36
N GLY A 235 4.55 -22.07 -0.27
CA GLY A 235 3.83 -21.15 0.59
C GLY A 235 2.89 -21.85 1.58
N ALA A 236 3.03 -23.16 1.77
CA ALA A 236 2.17 -23.92 2.68
C ALA A 236 2.22 -23.38 4.11
N GLY A 237 1.04 -23.26 4.74
CA GLY A 237 0.92 -22.66 6.07
C GLY A 237 0.88 -21.14 6.08
N GLN A 238 1.07 -20.46 4.94
CA GLN A 238 1.08 -19.00 4.85
C GLN A 238 -0.24 -18.45 4.29
N ASN A 239 -0.59 -17.24 4.71
CA ASN A 239 -1.72 -16.47 4.21
C ASN A 239 -1.19 -15.21 3.53
N LEU A 240 -1.69 -14.93 2.32
CA LEU A 240 -1.30 -13.78 1.52
C LEU A 240 -2.51 -12.85 1.31
N GLY A 241 -2.28 -11.54 1.41
CA GLY A 241 -3.27 -10.51 1.12
C GLY A 241 -2.97 -9.79 -0.20
N LEU A 242 -4.02 -9.41 -0.93
CA LEU A 242 -3.94 -8.48 -2.05
C LEU A 242 -4.75 -7.23 -1.72
N PHE A 243 -4.18 -6.08 -2.00
CA PHE A 243 -4.76 -4.75 -1.77
C PHE A 243 -5.44 -4.27 -3.05
N GLU A 244 -6.78 -4.10 -3.02
CA GLU A 244 -7.56 -3.80 -4.21
C GLU A 244 -8.62 -2.71 -3.97
N TYR A 245 -8.78 -1.82 -4.93
CA TYR A 245 -9.85 -0.82 -4.89
C TYR A 245 -11.14 -1.28 -5.58
N GLU A 246 -11.08 -2.30 -6.41
CA GLU A 246 -12.19 -2.77 -7.21
C GLU A 246 -12.43 -4.27 -7.03
N GLY A 247 -13.65 -4.73 -7.33
CA GLY A 247 -14.02 -6.14 -7.28
C GLY A 247 -13.44 -6.96 -8.45
N THR A 248 -13.65 -8.26 -8.42
CA THR A 248 -13.19 -9.18 -9.47
C THR A 248 -14.22 -10.26 -9.77
N ASP A 249 -14.13 -10.88 -10.96
CA ASP A 249 -14.86 -12.11 -11.29
C ASP A 249 -13.91 -13.31 -11.29
N LEU A 250 -14.00 -14.16 -10.29
CA LEU A 250 -13.18 -15.38 -10.20
C LEU A 250 -13.34 -16.35 -11.40
N ALA A 251 -14.33 -16.11 -12.29
CA ALA A 251 -14.44 -16.85 -13.53
C ALA A 251 -13.27 -16.56 -14.48
N ASP A 252 -12.67 -15.37 -14.42
CA ASP A 252 -11.50 -15.02 -15.21
C ASP A 252 -10.27 -15.79 -14.75
N LEU A 253 -10.05 -15.89 -13.44
CA LEU A 253 -9.01 -16.75 -12.89
C LEU A 253 -9.23 -18.23 -13.25
N THR A 254 -10.47 -18.72 -13.20
CA THR A 254 -10.83 -20.08 -13.63
C THR A 254 -10.50 -20.29 -15.11
N THR A 255 -10.79 -19.30 -15.95
CA THR A 255 -10.50 -19.31 -17.38
C THR A 255 -9.00 -19.31 -17.66
N TYR A 256 -8.23 -18.50 -16.92
CA TYR A 256 -6.77 -18.50 -16.98
C TYR A 256 -6.22 -19.91 -16.74
N TYR A 257 -6.50 -20.52 -15.59
CA TYR A 257 -5.98 -21.84 -15.24
C TYR A 257 -6.40 -22.94 -16.23
N LYS A 258 -7.64 -22.91 -16.72
CA LYS A 258 -8.12 -23.81 -17.75
C LYS A 258 -7.32 -23.69 -19.05
N ASN A 259 -7.07 -22.46 -19.53
CA ASN A 259 -6.37 -22.19 -20.78
C ASN A 259 -4.91 -22.64 -20.73
N VAL A 260 -4.25 -22.45 -19.58
CA VAL A 260 -2.85 -22.85 -19.38
C VAL A 260 -2.68 -24.29 -18.86
N LYS A 261 -3.79 -25.02 -18.71
CA LYS A 261 -3.81 -26.43 -18.26
C LYS A 261 -3.15 -26.64 -16.88
N GLN A 262 -3.32 -25.66 -16.03
CA GLN A 262 -2.93 -25.71 -14.62
C GLN A 262 -4.17 -25.69 -13.72
N THR A 263 -3.98 -25.89 -12.42
CA THR A 263 -5.06 -25.87 -11.43
C THR A 263 -4.65 -25.01 -10.24
N ASN A 264 -5.60 -24.27 -9.70
CA ASN A 264 -5.47 -23.64 -8.41
C ASN A 264 -6.29 -24.43 -7.37
N SER A 265 -5.69 -24.70 -6.21
CA SER A 265 -6.36 -25.32 -5.05
C SER A 265 -6.36 -24.42 -3.81
N VAL A 266 -5.75 -23.25 -3.90
CA VAL A 266 -5.69 -22.27 -2.80
C VAL A 266 -7.08 -21.66 -2.61
N PRO A 267 -7.64 -21.66 -1.40
CA PRO A 267 -8.88 -20.95 -1.09
C PRO A 267 -8.69 -19.45 -1.30
N ILE A 268 -9.61 -18.84 -2.06
CA ILE A 268 -9.63 -17.40 -2.32
C ILE A 268 -10.84 -16.78 -1.64
N THR A 269 -10.63 -15.70 -0.91
CA THR A 269 -11.69 -14.91 -0.27
C THR A 269 -11.69 -13.50 -0.82
N LEU A 270 -12.80 -13.07 -1.39
CA LEU A 270 -13.03 -11.66 -1.73
C LEU A 270 -13.67 -10.98 -0.51
N LEU A 271 -12.97 -10.03 0.09
CA LEU A 271 -13.36 -9.37 1.34
C LEU A 271 -13.65 -7.89 1.11
N SER A 272 -14.91 -7.50 1.21
CA SER A 272 -15.26 -6.08 1.28
C SER A 272 -14.87 -5.48 2.63
N THR A 273 -14.12 -4.39 2.63
CA THR A 273 -13.61 -3.75 3.86
C THR A 273 -14.50 -2.62 4.36
N ASP A 274 -15.33 -2.03 3.49
CA ASP A 274 -16.17 -0.86 3.79
C ASP A 274 -17.56 -0.88 3.13
N GLY A 275 -17.92 -2.03 2.52
CA GLY A 275 -19.16 -2.20 1.76
C GLY A 275 -18.98 -2.04 0.25
N THR A 276 -17.77 -1.79 -0.25
CA THR A 276 -17.44 -1.81 -1.68
C THR A 276 -17.77 -3.18 -2.27
N SER A 277 -18.32 -3.21 -3.50
CA SER A 277 -18.69 -4.45 -4.17
C SER A 277 -17.45 -5.31 -4.43
N THR A 278 -17.56 -6.59 -4.08
CA THR A 278 -16.51 -7.57 -4.41
C THR A 278 -16.64 -8.15 -5.82
N SER A 279 -17.73 -7.83 -6.52
CA SER A 279 -18.00 -8.34 -7.87
C SER A 279 -17.61 -7.31 -8.92
N CYS A 280 -16.92 -7.75 -9.95
CA CYS A 280 -16.70 -7.01 -11.18
C CYS A 280 -17.77 -7.36 -12.21
N VAL A 281 -18.41 -6.35 -12.82
CA VAL A 281 -19.32 -6.50 -13.93
C VAL A 281 -18.82 -5.63 -15.07
N ASP A 282 -18.31 -6.25 -16.13
CA ASP A 282 -17.75 -5.52 -17.27
C ASP A 282 -18.80 -4.83 -18.14
N SER A 283 -18.34 -4.00 -19.07
CA SER A 283 -19.21 -3.24 -19.98
C SER A 283 -20.05 -4.11 -20.90
N ARG A 284 -19.61 -5.32 -21.22
CA ARG A 284 -20.39 -6.28 -22.06
C ARG A 284 -21.58 -6.84 -21.30
N ALA A 285 -21.49 -6.93 -19.99
CA ALA A 285 -22.58 -7.33 -19.10
C ALA A 285 -23.35 -6.12 -18.54
N GLY A 286 -23.06 -4.89 -18.99
CA GLY A 286 -23.74 -3.67 -18.58
C GLY A 286 -23.13 -2.95 -17.38
N GLY A 287 -21.93 -3.35 -16.96
CA GLY A 287 -21.11 -2.66 -15.96
C GLY A 287 -19.99 -1.82 -16.59
N ASP A 288 -19.02 -1.40 -15.78
CA ASP A 288 -17.88 -0.59 -16.15
C ASP A 288 -16.55 -1.06 -15.49
N CYS A 289 -16.58 -2.18 -14.79
CA CYS A 289 -15.42 -2.73 -14.11
C CYS A 289 -14.46 -3.40 -15.10
N ASP A 290 -13.15 -3.16 -14.88
CA ASP A 290 -12.03 -3.88 -15.51
C ASP A 290 -11.25 -4.57 -14.39
N ASP A 291 -11.25 -5.89 -14.32
CA ASP A 291 -10.58 -6.67 -13.29
C ASP A 291 -9.23 -7.26 -13.73
N THR A 292 -8.61 -6.65 -14.73
CA THR A 292 -7.29 -7.08 -15.22
C THR A 292 -6.26 -7.07 -14.09
N GLU A 293 -6.24 -6.02 -13.27
CA GLU A 293 -5.31 -5.91 -12.14
C GLU A 293 -5.52 -7.02 -11.11
N GLN A 294 -6.74 -7.19 -10.61
CA GLN A 294 -7.05 -8.19 -9.58
C GLN A 294 -6.71 -9.61 -10.02
N THR A 295 -6.99 -9.92 -11.28
CA THR A 295 -6.72 -11.25 -11.85
C THR A 295 -5.23 -11.50 -12.02
N LEU A 296 -4.47 -10.51 -12.49
CA LEU A 296 -3.02 -10.69 -12.63
C LEU A 296 -2.33 -10.80 -11.26
N ASP A 297 -2.73 -10.02 -10.27
CA ASP A 297 -2.20 -10.09 -8.91
C ASP A 297 -2.38 -11.50 -8.32
N MET A 298 -3.60 -12.04 -8.45
CA MET A 298 -3.88 -13.43 -8.05
C MET A 298 -3.00 -14.43 -8.81
N THR A 299 -2.85 -14.30 -10.14
CA THR A 299 -2.06 -15.26 -10.93
C THR A 299 -0.58 -15.21 -10.63
N GLN A 300 -0.02 -14.05 -10.32
CA GLN A 300 1.38 -13.89 -9.95
C GLN A 300 1.65 -14.42 -8.52
N ALA A 301 0.83 -14.05 -7.54
CA ALA A 301 0.95 -14.55 -6.17
C ALA A 301 0.81 -16.07 -6.10
N LEU A 302 -0.26 -16.63 -6.70
CA LEU A 302 -0.54 -18.07 -6.73
C LEU A 302 0.46 -18.84 -7.61
N GLY A 303 0.97 -18.23 -8.67
CA GLY A 303 2.01 -18.84 -9.50
C GLY A 303 3.31 -19.05 -8.75
N MET A 304 3.70 -18.09 -7.91
CA MET A 304 4.87 -18.17 -7.06
C MET A 304 4.64 -19.08 -5.85
N ALA A 305 3.48 -18.98 -5.18
CA ALA A 305 3.14 -19.70 -3.95
C ALA A 305 1.87 -20.55 -4.10
N PRO A 306 1.92 -21.65 -4.90
CA PRO A 306 0.72 -22.42 -5.28
C PRO A 306 0.11 -23.28 -4.15
N GLY A 307 0.68 -23.30 -2.97
CA GLY A 307 0.21 -24.05 -1.81
C GLY A 307 -0.11 -23.18 -0.60
N LEU A 308 -0.38 -21.87 -0.79
CA LEU A 308 -0.85 -21.00 0.28
C LEU A 308 -2.05 -21.60 1.03
N SER A 309 -2.15 -21.34 2.32
CA SER A 309 -3.33 -21.74 3.11
C SER A 309 -4.56 -20.90 2.75
N SER A 310 -4.36 -19.65 2.40
CA SER A 310 -5.40 -18.76 1.87
C SER A 310 -4.81 -17.59 1.09
N LEU A 311 -5.57 -17.10 0.11
CA LEU A 311 -5.39 -15.80 -0.53
C LEU A 311 -6.62 -14.94 -0.21
N VAL A 312 -6.42 -13.76 0.35
CA VAL A 312 -7.50 -12.82 0.66
C VAL A 312 -7.32 -11.57 -0.18
N VAL A 313 -8.31 -11.25 -1.00
CA VAL A 313 -8.40 -10.04 -1.79
C VAL A 313 -9.20 -9.01 -0.98
N TYR A 314 -8.54 -7.98 -0.47
CA TYR A 314 -9.16 -6.92 0.35
C TYR A 314 -9.61 -5.79 -0.56
N ILE A 315 -10.91 -5.56 -0.62
CA ILE A 315 -11.56 -4.65 -1.56
C ILE A 315 -12.24 -3.52 -0.78
N GLY A 316 -11.87 -2.28 -1.07
CA GLY A 316 -12.43 -1.11 -0.40
C GLY A 316 -12.37 0.15 -1.25
N SER A 317 -13.08 1.18 -0.83
CA SER A 317 -13.11 2.47 -1.51
C SER A 317 -12.05 3.45 -1.00
N THR A 318 -11.43 3.16 0.16
CA THR A 318 -10.36 3.95 0.77
C THR A 318 -9.18 3.06 1.13
N ASP A 319 -7.98 3.62 1.02
CA ASP A 319 -6.74 3.00 1.46
C ASP A 319 -6.77 2.63 2.94
N THR A 320 -7.30 3.51 3.76
CA THR A 320 -7.45 3.33 5.20
C THR A 320 -8.28 2.10 5.55
N ALA A 321 -9.48 1.95 4.96
CA ALA A 321 -10.36 0.81 5.23
C ALA A 321 -9.71 -0.53 4.80
N ILE A 322 -9.00 -0.53 3.65
CA ILE A 322 -8.32 -1.73 3.15
C ILE A 322 -7.17 -2.12 4.11
N ILE A 323 -6.29 -1.19 4.44
CA ILE A 323 -5.12 -1.45 5.28
C ILE A 323 -5.53 -1.79 6.73
N SER A 324 -6.52 -1.10 7.30
CA SER A 324 -7.06 -1.41 8.62
C SER A 324 -7.54 -2.86 8.69
N ALA A 325 -8.31 -3.31 7.69
CA ALA A 325 -8.76 -4.69 7.60
C ALA A 325 -7.59 -5.69 7.52
N MET A 326 -6.54 -5.40 6.75
CA MET A 326 -5.34 -6.24 6.63
C MET A 326 -4.58 -6.36 7.95
N THR A 327 -4.60 -5.31 8.79
CA THR A 327 -3.90 -5.32 10.09
C THR A 327 -4.68 -6.00 11.21
N THR A 328 -5.93 -6.41 10.96
CA THR A 328 -6.82 -6.99 11.99
C THR A 328 -7.40 -8.36 11.60
N HIS A 329 -7.22 -8.80 10.36
CA HIS A 329 -7.72 -10.07 9.86
C HIS A 329 -7.18 -11.26 10.66
N LYS A 330 -7.95 -12.33 10.75
CA LYS A 330 -7.57 -13.57 11.45
C LYS A 330 -7.77 -14.77 10.53
N PRO A 331 -6.68 -15.47 10.16
CA PRO A 331 -5.28 -15.18 10.49
C PRO A 331 -4.74 -13.96 9.73
N LEU A 332 -3.76 -13.24 10.30
CA LEU A 332 -3.09 -12.12 9.62
C LEU A 332 -2.42 -12.60 8.32
N PRO A 333 -2.53 -11.84 7.22
CA PRO A 333 -1.67 -12.05 6.06
C PRO A 333 -0.24 -11.65 6.41
N THR A 334 0.71 -12.57 6.29
CA THR A 334 2.13 -12.29 6.60
C THR A 334 2.83 -11.56 5.46
N THR A 335 2.28 -11.68 4.24
CA THR A 335 2.76 -10.98 3.03
C THR A 335 1.56 -10.39 2.29
N ILE A 336 1.75 -9.19 1.78
CA ILE A 336 0.70 -8.41 1.12
C ILE A 336 1.26 -7.85 -0.18
N GLY A 337 0.55 -8.03 -1.29
CA GLY A 337 0.82 -7.38 -2.57
C GLY A 337 -0.09 -6.17 -2.76
N CYS A 338 0.48 -5.09 -3.29
CA CYS A 338 -0.24 -3.89 -3.71
C CYS A 338 0.28 -3.44 -5.06
N SER A 339 -0.60 -3.45 -6.03
CA SER A 339 -0.32 -3.05 -7.41
C SER A 339 -0.95 -1.70 -7.78
N TRP A 340 -1.37 -0.95 -6.76
CA TRP A 340 -2.01 0.36 -6.92
C TRP A 340 -1.10 1.48 -6.45
N GLY A 341 -1.15 2.60 -7.19
CA GLY A 341 -0.47 3.83 -6.80
C GLY A 341 -1.38 5.04 -6.91
N TRP A 342 -1.10 6.10 -6.14
CA TRP A 342 -1.81 7.39 -6.22
C TRP A 342 -0.91 8.57 -5.90
N THR A 343 -1.19 9.68 -6.55
CA THR A 343 -0.42 10.93 -6.45
C THR A 343 -1.35 12.14 -6.65
N PRO A 344 -1.15 13.22 -5.91
CA PRO A 344 -0.28 13.34 -4.75
C PRO A 344 -0.83 12.58 -3.54
N ALA A 345 0.05 12.04 -2.72
CA ALA A 345 -0.30 11.45 -1.44
C ALA A 345 0.05 12.38 -0.28
N ASP A 346 -0.45 12.08 0.89
CA ASP A 346 0.09 12.53 2.17
C ASP A 346 0.60 11.29 2.91
N PRO A 347 1.91 11.00 2.89
CA PRO A 347 2.47 9.79 3.48
C PRO A 347 2.09 9.62 4.94
N SER A 348 1.97 10.71 5.69
CA SER A 348 1.61 10.67 7.10
C SER A 348 0.26 9.99 7.38
N THR A 349 -0.64 9.90 6.41
CA THR A 349 -1.96 9.30 6.59
C THR A 349 -1.90 7.81 6.93
N LEU A 350 -0.99 7.07 6.28
CA LEU A 350 -0.86 5.62 6.40
C LEU A 350 0.35 5.16 7.24
N ASP A 351 1.31 6.03 7.55
CA ASP A 351 2.49 5.69 8.37
C ASP A 351 2.13 4.84 9.61
N PRO A 352 1.11 5.19 10.43
CA PRO A 352 0.78 4.40 11.61
C PRO A 352 0.36 2.96 11.31
N TYR A 353 -0.21 2.71 10.11
CA TYR A 353 -0.61 1.38 9.68
C TYR A 353 0.58 0.56 9.17
N PHE A 354 1.51 1.16 8.42
CA PHE A 354 2.72 0.47 7.97
C PHE A 354 3.67 0.17 9.13
N GLU A 355 3.79 1.08 10.11
CA GLU A 355 4.48 0.82 11.37
C GLU A 355 3.82 -0.34 12.15
N LYS A 356 2.49 -0.36 12.22
CA LYS A 356 1.74 -1.45 12.84
C LYS A 356 1.95 -2.78 12.12
N MET A 357 1.92 -2.81 10.77
CA MET A 357 2.24 -4.00 10.00
C MET A 357 3.63 -4.52 10.33
N SER A 358 4.62 -3.62 10.39
CA SER A 358 5.98 -3.95 10.80
C SER A 358 6.03 -4.52 12.22
N ALA A 359 5.31 -3.94 13.18
CA ALA A 359 5.23 -4.44 14.55
C ALA A 359 4.55 -5.81 14.64
N GLN A 360 3.65 -6.13 13.73
CA GLN A 360 2.93 -7.41 13.63
C GLN A 360 3.65 -8.45 12.76
N GLY A 361 4.80 -8.12 12.18
CA GLY A 361 5.57 -9.02 11.32
C GLY A 361 4.97 -9.25 9.95
N GLN A 362 4.19 -8.30 9.44
CA GLN A 362 3.64 -8.30 8.08
C GLN A 362 4.59 -7.57 7.12
N ASN A 363 4.63 -8.00 5.86
CA ASN A 363 5.35 -7.35 4.77
C ASN A 363 4.35 -6.81 3.75
N PHE A 364 4.51 -5.55 3.37
CA PHE A 364 3.74 -4.89 2.32
C PHE A 364 4.65 -4.64 1.12
N PHE A 365 4.35 -5.27 -0.01
CA PHE A 365 5.07 -5.14 -1.28
C PHE A 365 4.25 -4.25 -2.20
N ALA A 366 4.78 -3.07 -2.53
CA ALA A 366 4.13 -2.12 -3.43
C ALA A 366 4.87 -2.03 -4.76
N ALA A 367 4.13 -2.10 -5.85
CA ALA A 367 4.64 -1.80 -7.18
C ALA A 367 5.18 -0.37 -7.25
N SER A 368 6.38 -0.20 -7.81
CA SER A 368 7.08 1.09 -7.77
C SER A 368 6.63 2.10 -8.81
N GLY A 369 5.75 1.69 -9.72
CA GLY A 369 5.20 2.53 -10.79
C GLY A 369 5.75 2.21 -12.17
N ASP A 370 5.04 2.73 -13.18
CA ASP A 370 5.22 2.39 -14.60
C ASP A 370 5.50 3.64 -15.46
N SER A 371 6.01 4.68 -14.83
CA SER A 371 6.27 5.97 -15.46
C SER A 371 7.71 6.45 -15.25
N SER A 372 8.63 5.50 -15.12
CA SER A 372 10.07 5.72 -14.98
C SER A 372 10.44 6.52 -13.70
N THR A 373 11.22 7.59 -13.83
CA THR A 373 11.71 8.35 -12.65
C THR A 373 10.57 8.91 -11.81
N TRP A 374 10.60 8.65 -10.51
CA TRP A 374 9.64 9.21 -9.56
C TRP A 374 9.63 10.74 -9.58
N SER A 375 8.44 11.28 -9.53
CA SER A 375 8.18 12.71 -9.46
C SER A 375 6.84 12.98 -8.76
N LYS A 376 6.55 14.22 -8.44
CA LYS A 376 5.25 14.62 -7.87
C LYS A 376 4.04 14.37 -8.78
N SER A 377 4.26 14.01 -10.02
CA SER A 377 3.22 13.68 -11.00
C SER A 377 3.18 12.20 -11.39
N ASN A 378 4.03 11.37 -10.78
CA ASN A 378 4.05 9.92 -10.98
C ASN A 378 3.60 9.21 -9.71
N GLU A 379 3.00 8.06 -9.86
CA GLU A 379 2.52 7.21 -8.76
C GLU A 379 3.71 6.54 -8.05
N ALA A 380 4.24 7.21 -7.04
CA ALA A 380 5.28 6.64 -6.18
C ALA A 380 4.70 6.05 -4.89
N TRP A 381 3.64 6.65 -4.35
CA TRP A 381 2.98 6.21 -3.12
C TRP A 381 2.07 5.01 -3.37
N PRO A 382 2.12 3.94 -2.50
CA PRO A 382 2.88 3.84 -1.25
C PRO A 382 4.28 3.24 -1.41
N ALA A 383 4.81 3.10 -2.62
CA ALA A 383 6.09 2.42 -2.86
C ALA A 383 7.31 3.15 -2.28
N ASP A 384 7.23 4.45 -2.03
CA ASP A 384 8.31 5.21 -1.42
C ASP A 384 8.22 5.32 0.11
N ASP A 385 7.23 4.67 0.76
CA ASP A 385 7.15 4.62 2.22
C ASP A 385 8.34 3.88 2.84
N ALA A 386 8.73 4.29 4.06
CA ALA A 386 9.89 3.76 4.78
C ALA A 386 9.68 2.33 5.32
N TYR A 387 8.44 1.90 5.51
CA TYR A 387 8.04 0.58 6.03
C TYR A 387 7.42 -0.33 4.95
N VAL A 388 7.50 0.07 3.68
CA VAL A 388 7.03 -0.68 2.52
C VAL A 388 8.22 -1.23 1.74
N VAL A 389 8.08 -2.42 1.16
CA VAL A 389 9.04 -2.98 0.20
C VAL A 389 8.64 -2.52 -1.20
N SER A 390 9.43 -1.64 -1.77
CA SER A 390 9.23 -1.11 -3.12
C SER A 390 9.72 -2.08 -4.18
N VAL A 391 8.88 -2.44 -5.16
CA VAL A 391 9.16 -3.47 -6.16
C VAL A 391 9.21 -2.88 -7.55
N GLY A 392 10.39 -2.80 -8.13
CA GLY A 392 10.64 -2.32 -9.48
C GLY A 392 10.46 -3.38 -10.57
N GLY A 393 10.61 -2.94 -11.81
CA GLY A 393 10.40 -3.73 -13.00
C GLY A 393 11.69 -4.10 -13.74
N THR A 394 11.71 -5.33 -14.27
CA THR A 394 12.78 -5.82 -15.15
C THR A 394 12.21 -6.41 -16.43
N ASP A 395 13.09 -6.75 -17.38
CA ASP A 395 12.80 -7.48 -18.60
C ASP A 395 13.57 -8.81 -18.58
N LEU A 396 12.84 -9.89 -18.28
CA LEU A 396 13.36 -11.22 -18.05
C LEU A 396 13.46 -12.03 -19.35
N VAL A 397 14.56 -12.75 -19.51
CA VAL A 397 14.72 -13.84 -20.48
C VAL A 397 15.02 -15.13 -19.73
N THR A 398 14.22 -16.18 -19.96
CA THR A 398 14.48 -17.53 -19.44
C THR A 398 15.21 -18.40 -20.45
N ALA A 399 15.88 -19.46 -20.00
CA ALA A 399 16.61 -20.38 -20.89
C ALA A 399 15.67 -21.20 -21.79
N SER A 400 14.45 -21.44 -21.35
CA SER A 400 13.38 -22.17 -22.07
C SER A 400 12.04 -21.90 -21.40
N ALA A 401 10.95 -22.35 -22.00
CA ALA A 401 9.63 -22.35 -21.39
C ALA A 401 9.65 -23.09 -20.04
N ALA A 402 9.06 -22.48 -19.01
CA ALA A 402 9.14 -22.93 -17.61
C ALA A 402 10.59 -23.25 -17.15
N GLY A 403 11.56 -22.58 -17.75
CA GLY A 403 12.98 -22.83 -17.51
C GLY A 403 13.62 -21.84 -16.55
N PRO A 404 14.87 -22.08 -16.20
CA PRO A 404 15.58 -21.20 -15.29
C PRO A 404 15.85 -19.82 -15.92
N TRP A 405 16.11 -18.88 -15.05
CA TRP A 405 16.61 -17.55 -15.39
C TRP A 405 17.83 -17.65 -16.33
N LYS A 406 17.93 -16.75 -17.31
CA LYS A 406 19.03 -16.66 -18.24
C LYS A 406 19.69 -15.27 -18.23
N SER A 407 18.90 -14.23 -18.34
CA SER A 407 19.37 -12.84 -18.29
C SER A 407 18.20 -11.92 -17.96
N GLU A 408 18.54 -10.75 -17.47
CA GLU A 408 17.57 -9.72 -17.10
C GLU A 408 18.17 -8.33 -17.29
N THR A 409 17.37 -7.37 -17.73
CA THR A 409 17.74 -5.96 -17.83
C THR A 409 16.70 -5.12 -17.11
N ALA A 410 17.01 -3.90 -16.74
CA ALA A 410 16.01 -2.98 -16.21
C ALA A 410 14.90 -2.76 -17.24
N TRP A 411 13.64 -2.77 -16.78
CA TRP A 411 12.53 -2.35 -17.60
C TRP A 411 12.54 -0.82 -17.75
N VAL A 412 12.29 -0.32 -18.95
CA VAL A 412 12.46 1.10 -19.30
C VAL A 412 11.53 2.03 -18.52
N ASP A 413 10.37 1.52 -18.07
CA ASP A 413 9.36 2.28 -17.33
C ASP A 413 9.31 1.94 -15.84
N SER A 414 10.23 1.08 -15.36
CA SER A 414 10.33 0.78 -13.93
C SER A 414 10.34 2.06 -13.09
N GLY A 415 9.38 2.21 -12.20
CA GLY A 415 9.34 3.31 -11.24
C GLY A 415 10.54 3.26 -10.29
N GLY A 416 11.14 4.40 -10.04
CA GLY A 416 12.24 4.47 -9.09
C GLY A 416 12.86 5.86 -9.01
N GLY A 417 13.69 6.05 -8.02
CA GLY A 417 14.33 7.34 -7.77
C GLY A 417 14.34 7.75 -6.31
N ILE A 418 14.39 9.05 -6.10
CA ILE A 418 14.34 9.68 -4.78
C ILE A 418 12.89 10.01 -4.47
N SER A 419 12.41 9.69 -3.26
CA SER A 419 11.06 9.99 -2.79
C SER A 419 10.66 11.43 -3.11
N PRO A 420 9.63 11.66 -3.94
CA PRO A 420 9.09 12.97 -4.24
C PRO A 420 8.36 13.58 -3.04
N ASP A 421 7.90 12.76 -2.11
CA ASP A 421 7.20 13.12 -0.89
C ASP A 421 8.16 13.47 0.26
N LYS A 422 9.48 13.37 -0.02
CA LYS A 422 10.54 13.71 0.93
C LYS A 422 10.56 12.85 2.20
N ILE A 423 10.13 11.62 2.09
CA ILE A 423 10.24 10.64 3.17
C ILE A 423 11.70 10.50 3.58
N ALA A 424 11.99 10.54 4.86
CA ALA A 424 13.35 10.47 5.35
C ALA A 424 13.99 9.13 5.01
N ILE A 425 15.29 9.16 4.62
CA ILE A 425 16.01 7.94 4.31
C ILE A 425 16.15 7.06 5.56
N PRO A 426 15.71 5.80 5.53
CA PRO A 426 15.90 4.86 6.62
C PRO A 426 17.38 4.57 6.90
N SER A 427 17.71 4.33 8.16
CA SER A 427 19.10 4.06 8.58
C SER A 427 19.73 2.86 7.90
N TRP A 428 18.95 1.82 7.61
CA TRP A 428 19.38 0.61 6.92
C TRP A 428 19.72 0.84 5.44
N GLN A 429 19.09 1.81 4.76
CA GLN A 429 19.35 2.13 3.36
C GLN A 429 20.58 3.03 3.16
N LYS A 430 20.80 3.95 4.10
CA LYS A 430 21.80 5.02 3.99
C LYS A 430 23.22 4.57 3.61
N PRO A 431 23.77 3.44 4.09
CA PRO A 431 25.13 2.97 3.75
C PRO A 431 25.35 2.64 2.27
N TYR A 432 24.27 2.41 1.51
CA TYR A 432 24.36 1.93 0.12
C TYR A 432 24.21 3.04 -0.93
N ILE A 433 24.07 4.27 -0.47
CA ILE A 433 23.97 5.44 -1.36
C ILE A 433 25.37 5.92 -1.73
N ASN A 434 25.62 6.07 -3.03
CA ASN A 434 26.91 6.43 -3.57
C ASN A 434 26.79 7.21 -4.90
N SER A 435 27.91 7.64 -5.46
CA SER A 435 27.94 8.42 -6.70
C SER A 435 27.51 7.63 -7.95
N SER A 436 27.59 6.30 -7.94
CA SER A 436 27.21 5.46 -9.08
C SER A 436 25.71 5.36 -9.19
N ASN A 437 24.99 5.13 -8.08
CA ASN A 437 23.54 5.03 -8.06
C ASN A 437 22.84 6.39 -7.96
N LYS A 438 23.55 7.49 -7.65
CA LYS A 438 23.03 8.87 -7.56
C LYS A 438 21.89 9.05 -6.54
N GLY A 439 21.77 8.16 -5.56
CA GLY A 439 20.73 8.22 -4.55
C GLY A 439 20.87 9.40 -3.59
N SER A 440 19.79 9.70 -2.89
CA SER A 440 19.75 10.73 -1.85
C SER A 440 20.23 10.17 -0.52
N THR A 441 21.10 10.89 0.16
CA THR A 441 21.48 10.59 1.57
C THR A 441 20.52 11.20 2.60
N THR A 442 19.48 11.90 2.12
CA THR A 442 18.47 12.60 2.94
C THR A 442 17.10 11.96 2.85
N TYR A 443 16.71 11.56 1.65
CA TYR A 443 15.38 11.01 1.37
C TYR A 443 15.45 9.54 0.96
N ARG A 444 14.34 8.83 1.18
CA ARG A 444 14.11 7.44 0.77
C ARG A 444 14.41 7.28 -0.72
N ASN A 445 15.03 6.17 -1.08
CA ASN A 445 15.33 5.81 -2.46
C ASN A 445 14.61 4.47 -2.79
N GLY A 446 14.10 4.34 -3.99
CA GLY A 446 13.46 3.12 -4.46
C GLY A 446 13.87 2.78 -5.89
N PRO A 447 13.53 1.54 -6.33
CA PRO A 447 12.90 0.49 -5.54
C PRO A 447 13.90 -0.23 -4.60
N ASP A 448 13.41 -1.20 -3.79
CA ASP A 448 14.27 -2.06 -2.96
C ASP A 448 14.70 -3.32 -3.71
N VAL A 449 13.77 -3.89 -4.44
CA VAL A 449 13.91 -5.14 -5.21
C VAL A 449 13.17 -5.02 -6.53
N SER A 450 13.31 -6.00 -7.43
CA SER A 450 12.62 -6.00 -8.72
C SER A 450 12.26 -7.41 -9.20
N ALA A 451 11.41 -7.50 -10.21
CA ALA A 451 11.14 -8.70 -10.98
C ALA A 451 10.58 -8.34 -12.36
N ASN A 452 10.33 -9.34 -13.22
CA ASN A 452 9.80 -9.12 -14.56
C ASN A 452 8.53 -8.29 -14.56
N ALA A 453 8.50 -7.26 -15.38
CA ALA A 453 7.40 -6.30 -15.52
C ALA A 453 7.07 -5.97 -17.00
N ASN A 454 7.86 -6.49 -17.96
CA ASN A 454 7.68 -6.14 -19.37
C ASN A 454 6.44 -6.79 -19.97
N PHE A 455 6.02 -6.30 -21.14
CA PHE A 455 4.88 -6.78 -21.95
C PHE A 455 5.04 -8.23 -22.42
N SER A 456 5.04 -9.17 -21.47
CA SER A 456 5.38 -10.56 -21.73
C SER A 456 4.46 -11.57 -21.02
N PHE A 457 3.40 -11.12 -20.35
CA PHE A 457 2.54 -11.96 -19.54
C PHE A 457 1.28 -12.41 -20.27
N TYR A 458 0.68 -13.50 -19.77
CA TYR A 458 -0.65 -13.98 -20.11
C TYR A 458 -1.63 -13.56 -19.03
N THR A 459 -2.68 -12.85 -19.41
CA THR A 459 -3.72 -12.36 -18.51
C THR A 459 -5.10 -12.75 -19.00
N CYS A 460 -6.05 -12.98 -18.12
CA CYS A 460 -7.47 -13.13 -18.42
C CYS A 460 -8.26 -12.17 -17.53
N ALA A 461 -9.18 -11.43 -18.12
CA ALA A 461 -9.99 -10.43 -17.44
C ALA A 461 -11.31 -10.21 -18.18
N ASP A 462 -12.13 -9.29 -17.72
CA ASP A 462 -13.36 -8.82 -18.36
C ASP A 462 -14.31 -9.97 -18.74
N GLN A 463 -14.45 -10.94 -17.84
CA GLN A 463 -15.32 -12.09 -18.03
C GLN A 463 -15.00 -12.87 -19.32
N LYS A 464 -13.72 -13.30 -19.46
CA LYS A 464 -13.18 -14.26 -20.46
C LYS A 464 -12.35 -13.65 -21.60
N THR A 465 -11.95 -12.39 -21.52
CA THR A 465 -10.93 -11.88 -22.44
C THR A 465 -9.55 -12.32 -21.97
N CYS A 466 -8.84 -13.11 -22.76
CA CYS A 466 -7.48 -13.52 -22.43
C CYS A 466 -6.52 -13.02 -23.48
N LEU A 467 -5.47 -12.34 -23.06
CA LEU A 467 -4.47 -11.72 -23.91
C LEU A 467 -3.06 -12.20 -23.52
N ALA A 468 -2.21 -12.34 -24.52
CA ALA A 468 -0.81 -12.74 -24.35
C ALA A 468 0.11 -11.63 -24.85
N ASN A 469 1.08 -11.23 -24.03
CA ASN A 469 2.09 -10.22 -24.37
C ASN A 469 1.52 -8.80 -24.63
N GLU A 470 0.38 -8.49 -24.01
CA GLU A 470 -0.31 -7.20 -24.19
C GLU A 470 -0.22 -6.30 -22.96
N TYR A 471 0.13 -6.84 -21.81
CA TYR A 471 0.23 -6.09 -20.56
C TYR A 471 1.63 -6.19 -19.97
N GLY A 472 2.09 -5.08 -19.41
CA GLY A 472 3.30 -4.94 -18.60
C GLY A 472 3.00 -4.03 -17.41
N GLY A 473 3.91 -3.93 -16.47
CA GLY A 473 3.80 -3.10 -15.29
C GLY A 473 4.45 -3.72 -14.07
N THR A 474 4.82 -2.89 -13.11
CA THR A 474 5.35 -3.33 -11.82
C THR A 474 4.31 -4.09 -10.97
N SER A 475 3.03 -4.00 -11.37
CA SER A 475 1.93 -4.85 -10.89
C SER A 475 2.18 -6.36 -11.01
N PHE A 476 2.94 -6.82 -12.00
CA PHE A 476 3.31 -8.24 -12.08
C PHE A 476 4.39 -8.62 -11.06
N ALA A 477 5.21 -7.68 -10.67
CA ALA A 477 6.36 -7.91 -9.80
C ALA A 477 6.00 -7.92 -8.31
N ALA A 478 5.15 -7.02 -7.84
CA ALA A 478 4.82 -6.88 -6.42
C ALA A 478 4.12 -8.13 -5.82
N PRO A 479 3.04 -8.67 -6.40
CA PRO A 479 2.39 -9.88 -5.88
C PRO A 479 3.28 -11.12 -6.01
N MET A 480 4.15 -11.18 -7.03
CA MET A 480 5.15 -12.23 -7.17
C MET A 480 6.11 -12.23 -5.98
N TRP A 481 6.63 -11.04 -5.56
CA TRP A 481 7.49 -10.91 -4.39
C TRP A 481 6.77 -11.28 -3.10
N ALA A 482 5.50 -10.88 -2.93
CA ALA A 482 4.68 -11.31 -1.80
C ALA A 482 4.59 -12.85 -1.73
N GLY A 483 4.38 -13.50 -2.86
CA GLY A 483 4.41 -14.95 -3.00
C GLY A 483 5.78 -15.56 -2.69
N TYR A 484 6.87 -14.93 -3.16
CA TYR A 484 8.24 -15.40 -2.90
C TYR A 484 8.55 -15.39 -1.39
N ILE A 485 8.19 -14.33 -0.67
CA ILE A 485 8.41 -14.26 0.78
C ILE A 485 7.49 -15.21 1.54
N ALA A 486 6.34 -15.60 1.00
CA ALA A 486 5.56 -16.70 1.56
C ALA A 486 6.33 -18.05 1.53
N LEU A 487 7.21 -18.28 0.53
CA LEU A 487 8.11 -19.45 0.52
C LEU A 487 9.15 -19.36 1.64
N VAL A 488 9.74 -18.18 1.85
CA VAL A 488 10.69 -17.91 2.95
C VAL A 488 10.01 -18.17 4.30
N ASN A 489 8.81 -17.66 4.48
CA ASN A 489 8.05 -17.84 5.72
C ASN A 489 7.66 -19.30 5.97
N GLN A 490 7.32 -20.05 4.91
CA GLN A 490 7.12 -21.51 5.04
C GLN A 490 8.36 -22.20 5.58
N GLU A 491 9.54 -21.89 5.06
CA GLU A 491 10.80 -22.47 5.51
C GLU A 491 11.10 -22.11 6.97
N LEU A 492 11.02 -20.82 7.33
CA LEU A 492 11.20 -20.36 8.72
C LEU A 492 10.27 -21.07 9.69
N VAL A 493 8.98 -21.14 9.39
CA VAL A 493 7.97 -21.79 10.26
C VAL A 493 8.22 -23.29 10.37
N SER A 494 8.68 -23.96 9.28
CA SER A 494 9.05 -25.37 9.32
C SER A 494 10.21 -25.67 10.28
N GLN A 495 11.08 -24.68 10.49
CA GLN A 495 12.20 -24.72 11.45
C GLN A 495 11.78 -24.28 12.87
N GLY A 496 10.50 -23.98 13.11
CA GLY A 496 10.00 -23.47 14.40
C GLY A 496 10.42 -22.02 14.69
N LYS A 497 10.80 -21.25 13.66
CA LYS A 497 11.17 -19.83 13.75
C LYS A 497 9.96 -18.92 13.45
N ALA A 498 10.03 -17.67 13.89
CA ALA A 498 9.09 -16.63 13.48
C ALA A 498 9.26 -16.32 11.97
N THR A 499 8.22 -15.80 11.34
CA THR A 499 8.27 -15.28 9.97
C THR A 499 9.31 -14.16 9.84
N ILE A 500 9.66 -13.80 8.59
CA ILE A 500 10.74 -12.82 8.35
C ILE A 500 10.40 -11.42 8.91
N GLY A 501 9.10 -11.04 8.91
CA GLY A 501 8.66 -9.67 9.24
C GLY A 501 9.02 -8.68 8.14
N PHE A 502 9.12 -7.39 8.47
CA PHE A 502 9.49 -6.35 7.50
C PHE A 502 10.88 -6.63 6.91
N LEU A 503 10.92 -6.79 5.60
CA LEU A 503 12.04 -7.40 4.87
C LEU A 503 13.27 -6.49 4.78
N ASN A 504 13.06 -5.18 4.52
CA ASN A 504 14.12 -4.28 4.09
C ASN A 504 15.32 -4.22 5.04
N PRO A 505 15.18 -4.05 6.36
CA PRO A 505 16.36 -4.03 7.24
C PRO A 505 17.25 -5.27 7.11
N THR A 506 16.63 -6.44 6.87
CA THR A 506 17.34 -7.71 6.75
C THR A 506 18.09 -7.81 5.43
N ILE A 507 17.43 -7.60 4.28
CA ILE A 507 18.12 -7.72 2.97
C ILE A 507 19.21 -6.68 2.78
N TYR A 508 19.00 -5.46 3.28
CA TYR A 508 20.06 -4.45 3.22
C TYR A 508 21.28 -4.83 4.10
N ALA A 509 21.06 -5.45 5.25
CA ALA A 509 22.16 -5.91 6.10
C ALA A 509 22.92 -7.11 5.49
N GLU A 510 22.21 -8.11 4.97
CA GLU A 510 22.80 -9.31 4.35
C GLU A 510 23.57 -8.97 3.08
N ASN A 511 23.08 -8.06 2.26
CA ASN A 511 23.69 -7.62 1.01
C ASN A 511 24.95 -6.76 1.21
N ALA A 512 25.30 -6.40 2.45
CA ALA A 512 26.64 -5.87 2.78
C ALA A 512 27.77 -6.86 2.48
N ASN A 513 27.46 -8.16 2.46
CA ASN A 513 28.39 -9.22 2.07
C ASN A 513 28.20 -9.53 0.58
N ALA A 514 29.23 -9.24 -0.22
CA ALA A 514 29.19 -9.44 -1.67
C ALA A 514 28.97 -10.90 -2.11
N THR A 515 29.42 -11.88 -1.32
CA THR A 515 29.18 -13.31 -1.60
C THR A 515 27.72 -13.64 -1.37
N THR A 516 27.15 -13.26 -0.22
CA THR A 516 25.74 -13.43 0.10
C THR A 516 24.87 -12.77 -0.96
N TYR A 517 25.16 -11.51 -1.30
CA TYR A 517 24.44 -10.79 -2.36
C TYR A 517 24.44 -11.54 -3.69
N ALA A 518 25.63 -12.02 -4.13
CA ALA A 518 25.75 -12.75 -5.38
C ALA A 518 25.01 -14.10 -5.39
N ASP A 519 24.84 -14.73 -4.22
CA ASP A 519 24.08 -15.97 -4.09
C ASP A 519 22.56 -15.72 -4.04
N ASP A 520 22.13 -14.55 -3.52
CA ASP A 520 20.74 -14.23 -3.19
C ASP A 520 20.02 -13.48 -4.31
N PHE A 521 20.72 -12.65 -5.07
CA PHE A 521 20.12 -11.78 -6.08
C PHE A 521 20.79 -11.92 -7.45
N HIS A 522 19.99 -11.75 -8.50
CA HIS A 522 20.48 -11.39 -9.83
C HIS A 522 20.73 -9.89 -9.84
N ASP A 523 21.99 -9.49 -9.79
CA ASP A 523 22.43 -8.09 -9.92
C ASP A 523 22.15 -7.59 -11.34
N ILE A 524 21.20 -6.68 -11.50
CA ILE A 524 20.79 -6.15 -12.80
C ILE A 524 21.65 -4.93 -13.10
N THR A 525 22.59 -5.06 -14.03
CA THR A 525 23.62 -4.05 -14.31
C THR A 525 23.48 -3.38 -15.67
N SER A 526 22.38 -3.61 -16.37
CA SER A 526 22.12 -3.03 -17.69
C SER A 526 20.67 -2.56 -17.84
N GLY A 527 20.49 -1.50 -18.62
CA GLY A 527 19.22 -0.82 -18.81
C GLY A 527 19.15 0.49 -18.05
N THR A 528 18.14 1.27 -18.38
CA THR A 528 17.88 2.59 -17.80
C THR A 528 16.39 2.78 -17.66
N SER A 529 15.96 3.52 -16.63
CA SER A 529 14.60 4.05 -16.53
C SER A 529 14.68 5.53 -16.16
N GLY A 530 14.20 6.37 -17.05
CA GLY A 530 14.25 7.82 -16.88
C GLY A 530 15.65 8.35 -16.60
N SER A 531 15.85 8.94 -15.43
CA SER A 531 17.11 9.60 -15.04
C SER A 531 18.15 8.68 -14.43
N TYR A 532 17.80 7.41 -14.18
CA TYR A 532 18.65 6.43 -13.49
C TYR A 532 19.03 5.28 -14.40
N SER A 533 20.15 4.64 -14.09
CA SER A 533 20.65 3.47 -14.80
C SER A 533 20.88 2.35 -13.80
N ALA A 534 20.63 1.12 -14.24
CA ALA A 534 21.04 -0.07 -13.51
C ALA A 534 22.57 -0.11 -13.41
N VAL A 535 23.08 -0.32 -12.20
CA VAL A 535 24.52 -0.38 -11.89
C VAL A 535 24.78 -1.54 -10.95
N THR A 536 26.04 -1.95 -10.81
CA THR A 536 26.42 -3.02 -9.87
C THR A 536 26.03 -2.68 -8.44
N GLY A 537 25.37 -3.62 -7.76
CA GLY A 537 24.83 -3.47 -6.42
C GLY A 537 23.51 -2.72 -6.41
N TYR A 538 23.21 -2.04 -5.30
CA TYR A 538 21.95 -1.30 -5.15
C TYR A 538 21.87 -0.11 -6.13
N ASP A 539 20.77 -0.01 -6.87
CA ASP A 539 20.47 1.13 -7.75
C ASP A 539 18.99 1.58 -7.66
N LEU A 540 18.67 2.72 -8.30
CA LEU A 540 17.37 3.37 -8.21
C LEU A 540 16.45 3.00 -9.40
N VAL A 541 16.68 1.87 -10.05
CA VAL A 541 15.87 1.31 -11.14
C VAL A 541 15.38 -0.08 -10.79
N THR A 542 16.28 -0.91 -10.22
CA THR A 542 16.03 -2.33 -9.94
C THR A 542 16.27 -2.71 -8.47
N GLY A 543 16.66 -1.75 -7.63
CA GLY A 543 16.99 -2.00 -6.24
C GLY A 543 18.19 -2.94 -6.11
N TRP A 544 18.08 -3.99 -5.31
CA TRP A 544 19.04 -5.08 -5.21
C TRP A 544 18.94 -6.10 -6.36
N GLY A 545 17.93 -5.97 -7.24
CA GLY A 545 17.66 -6.89 -8.35
C GLY A 545 16.56 -7.90 -8.08
N SER A 546 16.54 -8.98 -8.85
CA SER A 546 15.54 -10.04 -8.75
C SER A 546 16.03 -11.23 -7.90
N PRO A 547 15.13 -12.01 -7.26
CA PRO A 547 15.55 -13.00 -6.26
C PRO A 547 16.11 -14.27 -6.89
N LYS A 548 17.00 -14.95 -6.17
CA LYS A 548 17.47 -16.32 -6.44
C LYS A 548 17.01 -17.25 -5.32
N ALA A 549 17.06 -18.55 -5.56
CA ALA A 549 16.79 -19.56 -4.52
C ALA A 549 17.71 -19.42 -3.27
N GLY A 550 18.91 -18.86 -3.43
CA GLY A 550 19.86 -18.58 -2.35
C GLY A 550 19.26 -17.69 -1.27
N LEU A 551 18.49 -16.67 -1.67
CA LEU A 551 17.84 -15.75 -0.74
C LEU A 551 16.95 -16.46 0.29
N ILE A 552 16.25 -17.55 -0.09
CA ILE A 552 15.47 -18.34 0.87
C ILE A 552 16.39 -18.94 1.94
N THR A 553 17.53 -19.49 1.54
CA THR A 553 18.48 -20.10 2.47
C THR A 553 19.10 -19.05 3.40
N THR A 554 19.41 -17.86 2.89
CA THR A 554 19.97 -16.75 3.68
C THR A 554 18.95 -16.22 4.69
N LEU A 555 17.70 -16.03 4.28
CA LEU A 555 16.65 -15.49 5.15
C LEU A 555 16.08 -16.52 6.15
N ALA A 556 16.25 -17.82 5.86
CA ALA A 556 15.81 -18.95 6.71
C ALA A 556 16.98 -19.91 7.00
N PRO A 557 18.06 -19.45 7.66
CA PRO A 557 19.30 -20.17 7.88
C PRO A 557 19.16 -21.36 8.84
#